data_65f30025698478c1bbc86108304c3fcb
#
_entry.id   65f30025698478c1bbc86108304c3fcb
#
_cell.length_a   1.000
_cell.length_b   1.000
_cell.length_c   1.000
_cell.angle_alpha   90.00
_cell.angle_beta   90.00
_cell.angle_gamma   90.00
#
_symmetry.space_group_name_H-M   'P 1'
#
loop_
_entity.id
_entity.type
_entity.pdbx_description
1 polymer ?
#
loop_
_entity_poly.entity_id
_entity_poly.type
_entity_poly.pdbx_seq_one_letter_code
_entity_poly.pdbx_strand_id
1 'polypeptide(L)'
;PNMTSRLTASVVLAILMAIPPLGVDGYEPPRIRSVADLRAAMYPVVGHWPCVLLLNATGSVGCSTREPVWATLQRCEDMGCVRSIGGDRTLLLPPAVFPRAMREYLDGTDPVTEGWRGRVKGMFVEVGDGAEINATELAGASFSPQPAYPQAELRPSDDPGTHQWNPHGFGATDRRFENFPVVLLDAEGTDLARTFARMNHDTKYVKPDRVSESNLPMESALSSKQRLGVPKVTEENSEYCLARRSCLPVGGFSVLATSPPTPRQGGEGALPGKTPFVLVSARLDASAMFHDVAHGANAAMSGLVVLLAAAEAYAAALRSVALITDPAITPAKRVVFAAFAAEDWGYAGSRRFLYELANGGANEGGENVGDVLGLGAVDAAIELSAIGLAHRRVPADVTSPAVFAHATPNGAGLVDDIIAAADGINVSPRRSTPGTPIPPSSTFSLLRRDGNVRAAVLAEYDDTYLDPFHGSAWDVGVEAVDPARMAAVAVVLTKALINVGARFPAGSPHAAAATGSVDAAAVEATTRELVACLVDPAVGFDCARAKALFAPATGAWMDKYAGVVPGLTRNHQNPLGKSDVQRFAWNFLANATADRGGDDGMSSFKPCVSQEECSLGAGDGGNQ
;
A
#
# COMPACT_ATOMS: atom_id res chain seq x y z
N PRO A 1 42.47 -11.93 46.19
CA PRO A 1 41.26 -11.15 46.19
C PRO A 1 41.66 -9.69 46.10
N ASN A 2 41.60 -9.03 44.94
CA ASN A 2 41.66 -7.59 44.73
C ASN A 2 42.25 -7.18 43.36
N MET A 3 42.38 -8.12 42.45
CA MET A 3 42.89 -7.78 41.11
C MET A 3 41.79 -7.37 40.12
N THR A 4 40.56 -7.81 40.35
CA THR A 4 39.41 -7.55 39.46
C THR A 4 38.82 -6.13 39.64
N SER A 5 38.93 -5.51 40.83
CA SER A 5 38.38 -4.17 41.07
C SER A 5 39.23 -3.02 40.47
N ARG A 6 40.53 -3.28 40.28
CA ARG A 6 41.43 -2.26 39.68
C ARG A 6 41.42 -2.25 38.16
N LEU A 7 41.15 -3.39 37.49
CA LEU A 7 41.01 -3.44 36.04
C LEU A 7 39.72 -2.78 35.57
N THR A 8 38.61 -2.93 36.28
CA THR A 8 37.33 -2.30 35.93
C THR A 8 37.38 -0.77 36.06
N ALA A 9 38.04 -0.24 37.06
CA ALA A 9 38.19 1.21 37.23
C ALA A 9 39.10 1.86 36.15
N SER A 10 40.16 1.16 35.72
CA SER A 10 41.08 1.67 34.70
C SER A 10 40.51 1.59 33.29
N VAL A 11 39.71 0.58 32.99
CA VAL A 11 39.02 0.47 31.69
C VAL A 11 37.91 1.52 31.58
N VAL A 12 37.14 1.76 32.66
CA VAL A 12 36.11 2.82 32.68
C VAL A 12 36.73 4.19 32.54
N LEU A 13 37.90 4.42 33.19
CA LEU A 13 38.61 5.71 33.09
C LEU A 13 39.22 5.92 31.70
N ALA A 14 39.72 4.88 31.03
CA ALA A 14 40.24 4.95 29.69
C ALA A 14 39.17 5.23 28.64
N ILE A 15 37.96 4.66 28.82
CA ILE A 15 36.82 4.92 27.95
C ILE A 15 36.27 6.34 28.16
N LEU A 16 36.23 6.83 29.40
CA LEU A 16 35.85 8.22 29.70
C LEU A 16 36.82 9.27 29.14
N MET A 17 38.10 8.90 28.95
CA MET A 17 39.10 9.82 28.31
C MET A 17 39.10 9.73 26.79
N ALA A 18 38.46 8.72 26.20
CA ALA A 18 38.30 8.55 24.76
C ALA A 18 37.05 9.26 24.18
N ILE A 19 36.17 9.80 25.04
CA ILE A 19 35.04 10.62 24.62
C ILE A 19 35.59 12.04 24.41
N PRO A 20 35.57 12.57 23.18
CA PRO A 20 36.08 13.94 22.92
C PRO A 20 35.27 14.97 23.73
N PRO A 21 35.88 16.07 24.20
CA PRO A 21 35.13 17.14 24.81
C PRO A 21 34.23 17.77 23.76
N LEU A 22 32.95 17.74 24.03
CA LEU A 22 31.86 18.05 23.13
C LEU A 22 31.71 19.55 22.93
N GLY A 23 31.71 19.91 21.67
CA GLY A 23 31.18 21.12 21.11
C GLY A 23 30.25 20.77 19.91
N VAL A 24 29.35 19.82 20.09
CA VAL A 24 28.29 19.53 19.11
C VAL A 24 26.99 19.92 19.78
N ASP A 25 26.34 20.93 19.27
CA ASP A 25 25.10 21.46 19.81
C ASP A 25 24.06 20.32 20.03
N GLY A 26 23.69 20.14 21.28
CA GLY A 26 22.54 19.35 21.70
C GLY A 26 22.77 17.92 22.19
N TYR A 27 23.98 17.34 22.12
CA TYR A 27 24.22 15.99 22.66
C TYR A 27 24.79 16.04 24.08
N GLU A 28 23.97 15.72 25.09
CA GLU A 28 24.46 15.39 26.44
C GLU A 28 24.86 13.90 26.48
N PRO A 29 26.12 13.58 26.80
CA PRO A 29 26.52 12.18 26.94
C PRO A 29 25.72 11.51 28.06
N PRO A 30 25.22 10.29 27.83
CA PRO A 30 24.46 9.57 28.85
C PRO A 30 25.29 9.34 30.10
N ARG A 31 24.70 9.56 31.27
CA ARG A 31 25.37 9.30 32.57
C ARG A 31 25.53 7.80 32.76
N ILE A 32 26.75 7.28 32.55
CA ILE A 32 27.08 5.87 32.68
C ILE A 32 27.20 5.51 34.17
N ARG A 33 26.23 4.77 34.68
CA ARG A 33 26.21 4.30 36.09
C ARG A 33 26.34 2.78 36.16
N SER A 34 26.16 2.06 35.05
CA SER A 34 26.18 0.61 34.96
C SER A 34 26.82 0.13 33.68
N VAL A 35 27.13 -1.18 33.59
CA VAL A 35 27.58 -1.81 32.35
C VAL A 35 26.46 -1.76 31.28
N ALA A 36 25.22 -1.79 31.72
CA ALA A 36 24.07 -1.64 30.79
C ALA A 36 24.02 -0.24 30.18
N ASP A 37 24.25 0.82 31.00
CA ASP A 37 24.30 2.20 30.49
C ASP A 37 25.48 2.39 29.53
N LEU A 38 26.64 1.77 29.85
CA LEU A 38 27.80 1.80 28.96
C LEU A 38 27.47 1.14 27.63
N ARG A 39 26.81 -0.01 27.65
CA ARG A 39 26.42 -0.74 26.46
C ARG A 39 25.40 0.06 25.62
N ALA A 40 24.42 0.67 26.26
CA ALA A 40 23.43 1.54 25.59
C ALA A 40 24.09 2.78 24.97
N ALA A 41 25.11 3.35 25.65
CA ALA A 41 25.86 4.49 25.11
C ALA A 41 26.78 4.13 23.94
N MET A 42 27.32 2.89 23.94
CA MET A 42 28.19 2.39 22.84
C MET A 42 27.41 1.88 21.64
N TYR A 43 26.19 1.37 21.86
CA TYR A 43 25.33 0.79 20.84
C TYR A 43 23.92 1.38 20.95
N PRO A 44 23.75 2.66 20.58
CA PRO A 44 22.42 3.25 20.59
C PRO A 44 21.55 2.57 19.56
N VAL A 45 20.33 2.23 19.98
CA VAL A 45 19.31 1.68 19.10
C VAL A 45 18.67 2.86 18.35
N VAL A 46 18.69 2.80 17.04
CA VAL A 46 18.01 3.79 16.18
C VAL A 46 16.60 3.30 15.85
N GLY A 47 15.64 4.18 15.88
CA GLY A 47 14.31 3.92 15.35
C GLY A 47 14.38 3.71 13.83
N HIS A 48 13.73 2.66 13.33
CA HIS A 48 13.91 2.28 11.94
C HIS A 48 12.87 1.30 11.42
N TRP A 49 12.78 1.22 10.09
CA TRP A 49 11.97 0.24 9.34
C TRP A 49 12.88 -0.52 8.36
N PRO A 50 13.13 -1.80 8.59
CA PRO A 50 13.95 -2.61 7.69
C PRO A 50 13.17 -3.08 6.46
N CYS A 51 13.90 -3.48 5.41
CA CYS A 51 13.32 -4.12 4.23
C CYS A 51 13.04 -5.62 4.40
N VAL A 52 12.75 -6.06 5.61
CA VAL A 52 12.46 -7.47 5.94
C VAL A 52 11.05 -7.84 5.57
N LEU A 53 10.90 -8.98 4.93
CA LEU A 53 9.62 -9.54 4.51
C LEU A 53 9.34 -10.86 5.23
N LEU A 54 8.30 -10.89 6.05
CA LEU A 54 7.92 -12.07 6.86
C LEU A 54 6.73 -12.84 6.26
N LEU A 55 6.59 -12.83 4.94
CA LEU A 55 5.48 -13.48 4.25
C LEU A 55 5.81 -14.91 3.82
N ASN A 56 4.83 -15.79 3.91
CA ASN A 56 4.95 -17.20 3.56
C ASN A 56 5.12 -17.43 2.05
N ALA A 57 4.60 -16.52 1.21
CA ALA A 57 4.52 -16.78 -0.24
C ALA A 57 5.84 -16.74 -0.98
N THR A 58 6.81 -15.97 -0.49
CA THR A 58 8.00 -15.66 -1.28
C THR A 58 9.30 -16.24 -0.75
N GLY A 59 9.45 -16.43 0.57
CA GLY A 59 10.59 -17.10 1.22
C GLY A 59 12.01 -16.68 0.83
N SER A 60 12.16 -15.98 -0.27
CA SER A 60 13.46 -15.61 -0.86
C SER A 60 13.55 -14.15 -1.25
N VAL A 61 12.64 -13.31 -0.79
CA VAL A 61 12.55 -11.88 -1.12
C VAL A 61 12.77 -11.04 0.13
N GLY A 62 13.28 -9.84 -0.04
CA GLY A 62 13.57 -8.89 1.05
C GLY A 62 14.96 -9.04 1.64
N CYS A 63 15.22 -8.26 2.69
CA CYS A 63 16.50 -8.28 3.39
C CYS A 63 16.60 -9.45 4.33
N SER A 64 17.78 -10.08 4.35
CA SER A 64 18.12 -11.08 5.37
C SER A 64 19.58 -10.96 5.76
N THR A 65 19.89 -11.15 7.05
CA THR A 65 21.26 -11.31 7.52
C THR A 65 21.33 -12.54 8.41
N ARG A 66 22.39 -13.35 8.25
CA ARG A 66 22.64 -14.50 9.14
C ARG A 66 23.37 -14.08 10.41
N GLU A 67 24.20 -13.05 10.28
CA GLU A 67 25.00 -12.47 11.35
C GLU A 67 24.91 -10.94 11.28
N PRO A 68 25.14 -10.23 12.40
CA PRO A 68 25.22 -8.79 12.38
C PRO A 68 26.26 -8.29 11.38
N VAL A 69 25.89 -7.29 10.60
CA VAL A 69 26.77 -6.67 9.62
C VAL A 69 27.53 -5.52 10.27
N TRP A 70 28.85 -5.63 10.27
CA TRP A 70 29.74 -4.63 10.86
C TRP A 70 30.46 -3.85 9.76
N ALA A 71 30.29 -2.55 9.74
CA ALA A 71 31.02 -1.67 8.84
C ALA A 71 31.01 -0.23 9.34
N THR A 72 31.97 0.57 8.93
CA THR A 72 32.02 1.99 9.30
C THR A 72 30.90 2.76 8.60
N LEU A 73 30.09 3.50 9.35
CA LEU A 73 29.05 4.36 8.81
C LEU A 73 29.64 5.58 8.10
N GLN A 74 29.27 5.78 6.85
CA GLN A 74 29.66 6.93 6.03
C GLN A 74 28.43 7.57 5.40
N ARG A 75 28.23 8.86 5.63
CA ARG A 75 27.19 9.63 4.95
C ARG A 75 27.67 10.03 3.56
N CYS A 76 26.84 9.76 2.54
CA CYS A 76 27.08 10.17 1.17
C CYS A 76 25.91 11.00 0.66
N GLU A 77 26.18 12.27 0.33
CA GLU A 77 25.17 13.22 -0.14
C GLU A 77 24.94 13.17 -1.66
N ASP A 78 25.81 12.46 -2.38
CA ASP A 78 25.74 12.28 -3.83
C ASP A 78 26.34 10.95 -4.29
N MET A 79 26.10 10.61 -5.55
CA MET A 79 26.63 9.38 -6.15
C MET A 79 28.15 9.41 -6.35
N GLY A 80 28.79 10.56 -6.40
CA GLY A 80 30.25 10.68 -6.47
C GLY A 80 30.88 10.14 -5.19
N CYS A 81 30.33 10.51 -4.03
CA CYS A 81 30.72 9.95 -2.74
C CYS A 81 30.49 8.43 -2.71
N VAL A 82 29.31 7.95 -3.10
CA VAL A 82 28.96 6.50 -3.12
C VAL A 82 29.97 5.70 -3.92
N ARG A 83 30.31 6.17 -5.11
CA ARG A 83 31.25 5.48 -6.01
C ARG A 83 32.71 5.53 -5.55
N SER A 84 33.08 6.53 -4.73
CA SER A 84 34.44 6.76 -4.25
C SER A 84 34.76 6.13 -2.90
N ILE A 85 33.85 5.34 -2.31
CA ILE A 85 34.08 4.73 -1.00
C ILE A 85 35.32 3.84 -0.99
N GLY A 86 36.11 3.98 0.08
CA GLY A 86 37.33 3.17 0.30
C GLY A 86 37.15 2.20 1.47
N GLY A 87 37.19 0.90 1.18
CA GLY A 87 37.02 -0.14 2.20
C GLY A 87 35.54 -0.39 2.59
N ASP A 88 35.30 -1.29 3.53
CA ASP A 88 33.96 -1.71 3.94
C ASP A 88 33.20 -0.57 4.62
N ARG A 89 32.01 -0.24 4.11
CA ARG A 89 31.16 0.84 4.60
C ARG A 89 29.69 0.43 4.68
N THR A 90 29.00 0.93 5.68
CA THR A 90 27.55 1.09 5.65
C THR A 90 27.25 2.53 5.24
N LEU A 91 26.40 2.72 4.24
CA LEU A 91 26.08 4.04 3.73
C LEU A 91 24.91 4.64 4.50
N LEU A 92 24.98 5.93 4.82
CA LEU A 92 23.87 6.77 5.22
C LEU A 92 23.55 7.69 4.05
N LEU A 93 22.36 7.50 3.47
CA LEU A 93 21.95 8.17 2.23
C LEU A 93 20.76 9.09 2.48
N PRO A 94 20.83 10.35 2.01
CA PRO A 94 19.63 11.17 1.87
C PRO A 94 18.61 10.48 0.94
N PRO A 95 17.30 10.71 1.13
CA PRO A 95 16.27 10.11 0.28
C PRO A 95 16.50 10.31 -1.22
N ALA A 96 16.89 11.50 -1.64
CA ALA A 96 17.12 11.82 -3.06
C ALA A 96 18.26 11.01 -3.72
N VAL A 97 19.21 10.48 -2.94
CA VAL A 97 20.35 9.68 -3.43
C VAL A 97 20.00 8.19 -3.46
N PHE A 98 19.17 7.75 -2.53
CA PHE A 98 18.86 6.34 -2.30
C PHE A 98 18.35 5.59 -3.55
N PRO A 99 17.34 6.06 -4.31
CA PRO A 99 16.82 5.32 -5.47
C PRO A 99 17.90 5.02 -6.51
N ARG A 100 18.76 6.01 -6.77
CA ARG A 100 19.84 5.87 -7.73
C ARG A 100 20.94 4.93 -7.22
N ALA A 101 21.29 5.01 -5.94
CA ALA A 101 22.23 4.10 -5.32
C ALA A 101 21.74 2.65 -5.36
N MET A 102 20.46 2.43 -5.05
CA MET A 102 19.85 1.10 -5.13
C MET A 102 19.82 0.57 -6.57
N ARG A 103 19.43 1.40 -7.53
CA ARG A 103 19.40 1.00 -8.93
C ARG A 103 20.80 0.58 -9.41
N GLU A 104 21.82 1.40 -9.21
CA GLU A 104 23.19 1.07 -9.57
C GLU A 104 23.71 -0.17 -8.81
N TYR A 105 23.33 -0.33 -7.55
CA TYR A 105 23.68 -1.54 -6.77
C TYR A 105 23.08 -2.81 -7.37
N LEU A 106 21.85 -2.74 -7.86
CA LEU A 106 21.12 -3.90 -8.39
C LEU A 106 21.49 -4.23 -9.85
N ASP A 107 21.68 -3.21 -10.68
CA ASP A 107 21.95 -3.41 -12.12
C ASP A 107 23.33 -4.06 -12.38
N GLY A 108 24.33 -3.72 -11.60
CA GLY A 108 25.61 -4.43 -11.51
C GLY A 108 26.40 -4.68 -12.79
N THR A 109 26.02 -4.05 -13.88
CA THR A 109 26.57 -4.32 -15.21
C THR A 109 27.73 -3.40 -15.59
N ASP A 110 27.96 -2.33 -14.81
CA ASP A 110 29.01 -1.37 -15.08
C ASP A 110 30.29 -1.71 -14.28
N PRO A 111 31.46 -1.88 -14.93
CA PRO A 111 32.73 -2.13 -14.25
C PRO A 111 33.09 -1.07 -13.20
N VAL A 112 32.62 0.17 -13.35
CA VAL A 112 32.81 1.25 -12.37
C VAL A 112 31.97 1.00 -11.10
N THR A 113 30.78 0.41 -11.23
CA THR A 113 29.89 0.09 -10.11
C THR A 113 30.32 -1.18 -9.38
N GLU A 114 30.97 -2.11 -10.04
CA GLU A 114 31.43 -3.38 -9.44
C GLU A 114 32.40 -3.13 -8.28
N GLY A 115 33.24 -2.10 -8.37
CA GLY A 115 34.24 -1.76 -7.35
C GLY A 115 33.67 -1.27 -6.02
N TRP A 116 32.58 -0.53 -6.00
CA TRP A 116 32.01 -0.01 -4.76
C TRP A 116 30.97 -0.99 -4.14
N ARG A 117 30.27 -1.77 -4.95
CA ARG A 117 29.27 -2.76 -4.49
C ARG A 117 29.87 -3.77 -3.48
N GLY A 118 31.05 -4.31 -3.76
CA GLY A 118 31.73 -5.26 -2.85
C GLY A 118 32.14 -4.64 -1.51
N ARG A 119 32.24 -3.31 -1.44
CA ARG A 119 32.65 -2.57 -0.24
C ARG A 119 31.46 -2.06 0.58
N VAL A 120 30.28 -1.91 -0.02
CA VAL A 120 29.07 -1.54 0.71
C VAL A 120 28.49 -2.77 1.39
N LYS A 121 28.29 -2.69 2.70
CA LYS A 121 27.77 -3.79 3.53
C LYS A 121 26.30 -3.60 3.90
N GLY A 122 25.73 -2.43 3.65
CA GLY A 122 24.34 -2.10 3.90
C GLY A 122 24.06 -0.64 3.67
N MET A 123 22.79 -0.27 3.70
CA MET A 123 22.34 1.11 3.50
C MET A 123 21.34 1.52 4.58
N PHE A 124 21.59 2.67 5.19
CA PHE A 124 20.61 3.42 5.95
C PHE A 124 20.10 4.56 5.09
N VAL A 125 18.80 4.75 5.10
CA VAL A 125 18.13 5.84 4.39
C VAL A 125 17.61 6.83 5.41
N GLU A 126 18.00 8.09 5.28
CA GLU A 126 17.51 9.16 6.13
C GLU A 126 16.00 9.33 5.90
N VAL A 127 15.24 9.57 6.98
CA VAL A 127 13.89 10.08 6.81
C VAL A 127 13.98 11.49 6.24
N GLY A 128 13.27 11.73 5.16
CA GLY A 128 13.07 13.07 4.61
C GLY A 128 11.58 13.32 4.53
N ASP A 129 11.15 14.55 4.74
CA ASP A 129 9.82 14.93 4.37
C ASP A 129 9.65 14.71 2.88
N GLY A 130 8.68 13.88 2.48
CA GLY A 130 8.37 13.71 1.06
C GLY A 130 8.01 15.04 0.37
N ALA A 131 7.70 16.08 1.16
CA ALA A 131 7.51 17.46 0.71
C ALA A 131 8.81 18.17 0.30
N GLU A 132 9.96 17.77 0.85
CA GLU A 132 11.27 18.37 0.53
C GLU A 132 11.90 17.75 -0.73
N ILE A 133 11.41 16.57 -1.16
CA ILE A 133 11.97 15.89 -2.32
C ILE A 133 11.27 16.42 -3.57
N ASN A 134 11.96 17.30 -4.28
CA ASN A 134 11.47 17.79 -5.57
C ASN A 134 11.60 16.68 -6.63
N ALA A 135 10.51 16.32 -7.28
CA ALA A 135 10.50 15.33 -8.36
C ALA A 135 11.52 15.65 -9.47
N THR A 136 11.82 16.93 -9.69
CA THR A 136 12.84 17.38 -10.66
C THR A 136 14.28 17.07 -10.23
N GLU A 137 14.54 16.93 -8.94
CA GLU A 137 15.88 16.61 -8.40
C GLU A 137 16.21 15.12 -8.55
N LEU A 138 15.22 14.29 -8.78
CA LEU A 138 15.39 12.85 -8.96
C LEU A 138 16.11 12.50 -10.28
N ALA A 139 16.24 13.45 -11.22
CA ALA A 139 16.99 13.28 -12.46
C ALA A 139 16.66 11.96 -13.21
N GLY A 140 15.38 11.63 -13.30
CA GLY A 140 14.92 10.41 -13.94
C GLY A 140 15.03 9.13 -13.09
N ALA A 141 15.27 9.24 -11.77
CA ALA A 141 15.12 8.14 -10.83
C ALA A 141 13.72 8.15 -10.20
N SER A 142 13.26 7.00 -9.73
CA SER A 142 11.99 6.84 -9.01
C SER A 142 12.24 6.10 -7.70
N PHE A 143 11.47 6.44 -6.68
CA PHE A 143 11.43 5.73 -5.39
C PHE A 143 10.72 4.39 -5.48
N SER A 144 10.09 4.10 -6.62
CA SER A 144 9.38 2.84 -6.81
C SER A 144 10.34 1.65 -6.75
N PRO A 145 10.12 0.70 -5.84
CA PRO A 145 10.92 -0.52 -5.76
C PRO A 145 10.53 -1.54 -6.83
N GLN A 146 9.45 -1.31 -7.57
CA GLN A 146 8.98 -2.22 -8.60
C GLN A 146 9.95 -2.22 -9.80
N PRO A 147 10.06 -3.35 -10.53
CA PRO A 147 10.85 -3.42 -11.75
C PRO A 147 10.21 -2.61 -12.90
N ALA A 148 10.95 -2.44 -13.99
CA ALA A 148 10.46 -1.76 -15.18
C ALA A 148 9.19 -2.41 -15.77
N TYR A 149 9.04 -3.71 -15.56
CA TYR A 149 7.89 -4.53 -15.97
C TYR A 149 7.19 -5.10 -14.73
N PRO A 150 6.38 -4.33 -14.01
CA PRO A 150 5.71 -4.81 -12.80
C PRO A 150 4.78 -5.98 -13.11
N GLN A 151 4.84 -7.06 -12.30
CA GLN A 151 3.97 -8.24 -12.41
C GLN A 151 4.01 -8.90 -13.82
N ALA A 152 5.17 -8.85 -14.49
CA ALA A 152 5.34 -9.29 -15.88
C ALA A 152 4.89 -10.75 -16.13
N GLU A 153 5.07 -11.62 -15.14
CA GLU A 153 4.68 -13.04 -15.21
C GLU A 153 3.15 -13.26 -15.20
N LEU A 154 2.40 -12.23 -14.80
CA LEU A 154 0.94 -12.29 -14.72
C LEU A 154 0.23 -11.55 -15.85
N ARG A 155 0.99 -10.91 -16.75
CA ARG A 155 0.41 -10.21 -17.89
C ARG A 155 -0.42 -11.17 -18.77
N PRO A 156 -1.42 -10.64 -19.51
CA PRO A 156 -2.16 -11.43 -20.48
C PRO A 156 -1.25 -12.02 -21.56
N SER A 157 -1.66 -13.14 -22.15
CA SER A 157 -0.86 -13.87 -23.14
C SER A 157 -0.66 -13.12 -24.47
N ASP A 158 -1.55 -12.20 -24.77
CA ASP A 158 -1.52 -11.35 -25.97
C ASP A 158 -0.71 -10.05 -25.77
N ASP A 159 -0.28 -9.75 -24.53
CA ASP A 159 0.63 -8.66 -24.26
C ASP A 159 2.07 -9.09 -24.61
N PRO A 160 2.74 -8.41 -25.57
CA PRO A 160 4.11 -8.77 -25.98
C PRO A 160 5.14 -8.58 -24.85
N GLY A 161 4.78 -7.90 -23.75
CA GLY A 161 5.66 -7.68 -22.60
C GLY A 161 6.83 -6.75 -22.88
N THR A 162 6.72 -5.90 -23.86
CA THR A 162 7.76 -4.93 -24.23
C THR A 162 7.54 -3.55 -23.61
N HIS A 163 6.36 -3.31 -23.04
CA HIS A 163 5.99 -2.04 -22.47
C HIS A 163 6.49 -1.87 -21.04
N GLN A 164 7.26 -0.82 -20.80
CA GLN A 164 7.85 -0.51 -19.49
C GLN A 164 6.97 0.48 -18.73
N TRP A 165 6.14 -0.04 -17.82
CA TRP A 165 5.28 0.81 -16.98
C TRP A 165 6.07 1.61 -15.95
N ASN A 166 7.22 1.09 -15.51
CA ASN A 166 8.05 1.71 -14.47
C ASN A 166 9.54 1.78 -14.88
N PRO A 167 9.89 2.50 -15.96
CA PRO A 167 11.26 2.52 -16.50
C PRO A 167 12.29 3.09 -15.53
N HIS A 168 11.84 3.87 -14.53
CA HIS A 168 12.69 4.53 -13.55
C HIS A 168 12.73 3.82 -12.20
N GLY A 169 11.96 2.77 -12.00
CA GLY A 169 11.98 1.95 -10.78
C GLY A 169 13.31 1.20 -10.61
N PHE A 170 13.67 0.89 -9.37
CA PHE A 170 14.96 0.25 -9.11
C PHE A 170 14.90 -1.29 -9.00
N GLY A 171 13.71 -1.90 -9.13
CA GLY A 171 13.58 -3.35 -9.28
C GLY A 171 14.00 -4.17 -8.07
N ALA A 172 13.60 -3.76 -6.87
CA ALA A 172 13.93 -4.46 -5.63
C ALA A 172 12.84 -5.41 -5.14
N THR A 173 11.60 -5.28 -5.64
CA THR A 173 10.42 -5.97 -5.09
C THR A 173 10.54 -7.49 -5.09
N ASP A 174 11.18 -8.05 -6.13
CA ASP A 174 11.31 -9.49 -6.31
C ASP A 174 12.71 -10.00 -5.98
N ARG A 175 13.54 -9.19 -5.34
CA ARG A 175 14.93 -9.53 -5.07
C ARG A 175 15.17 -9.88 -3.62
N ARG A 176 16.14 -10.78 -3.41
CA ARG A 176 16.69 -11.13 -2.12
C ARG A 176 17.98 -10.36 -1.87
N PHE A 177 18.07 -9.78 -0.69
CA PHE A 177 19.23 -9.07 -0.19
C PHE A 177 19.90 -9.89 0.91
N GLU A 178 20.69 -10.90 0.54
CA GLU A 178 21.37 -11.75 1.51
C GLU A 178 22.59 -11.03 2.09
N ASN A 179 22.62 -10.94 3.42
CA ASN A 179 23.66 -10.24 4.18
C ASN A 179 23.85 -8.76 3.78
N PHE A 180 22.77 -8.14 3.29
CA PHE A 180 22.77 -6.75 2.87
C PHE A 180 21.55 -6.04 3.43
N PRO A 181 21.64 -5.45 4.65
CA PRO A 181 20.55 -4.72 5.25
C PRO A 181 20.30 -3.38 4.55
N VAL A 182 19.05 -3.08 4.29
CA VAL A 182 18.59 -1.76 3.87
C VAL A 182 17.51 -1.31 4.85
N VAL A 183 17.68 -0.13 5.42
CA VAL A 183 16.89 0.33 6.56
C VAL A 183 16.51 1.78 6.37
N LEU A 184 15.23 2.09 6.45
CA LEU A 184 14.74 3.46 6.56
C LEU A 184 14.74 3.88 8.02
N LEU A 185 15.39 4.99 8.35
CA LEU A 185 15.47 5.55 9.69
C LEU A 185 14.24 6.43 9.98
N ASP A 186 13.84 6.52 11.24
CA ASP A 186 12.96 7.59 11.69
C ASP A 186 13.73 8.91 11.90
N ALA A 187 13.05 9.97 12.34
CA ALA A 187 13.67 11.28 12.52
C ALA A 187 14.79 11.25 13.56
N GLU A 188 14.56 10.64 14.72
CA GLU A 188 15.54 10.51 15.80
C GLU A 188 16.74 9.65 15.36
N GLY A 189 16.48 8.52 14.72
CA GLY A 189 17.49 7.64 14.15
C GLY A 189 18.31 8.31 13.07
N THR A 190 17.69 9.13 12.23
CA THR A 190 18.38 9.94 11.21
C THR A 190 19.37 10.92 11.83
N ASP A 191 18.95 11.69 12.82
CA ASP A 191 19.82 12.68 13.49
C ASP A 191 20.98 12.01 14.21
N LEU A 192 20.71 10.89 14.87
CA LEU A 192 21.73 10.11 15.53
C LEU A 192 22.73 9.53 14.52
N ALA A 193 22.25 8.94 13.43
CA ALA A 193 23.11 8.38 12.38
C ALA A 193 23.97 9.47 11.70
N ARG A 194 23.41 10.65 11.43
CA ARG A 194 24.16 11.81 10.92
C ARG A 194 25.28 12.22 11.86
N THR A 195 25.00 12.21 13.16
CA THR A 195 25.99 12.55 14.19
C THR A 195 27.15 11.55 14.19
N PHE A 196 26.86 10.25 14.17
CA PHE A 196 27.91 9.23 14.10
C PHE A 196 28.70 9.26 12.78
N ALA A 197 28.05 9.49 11.66
CA ALA A 197 28.72 9.61 10.38
C ALA A 197 29.69 10.81 10.35
N ARG A 198 29.31 11.96 10.96
CA ARG A 198 30.23 13.11 11.14
C ARG A 198 31.43 12.77 12.02
N MET A 199 31.20 12.10 13.16
CA MET A 199 32.28 11.66 14.05
C MET A 199 33.26 10.72 13.34
N ASN A 200 32.78 9.84 12.47
CA ASN A 200 33.64 8.96 11.67
C ASN A 200 34.45 9.73 10.61
N HIS A 201 33.93 10.84 10.11
CA HIS A 201 34.59 11.66 9.10
C HIS A 201 35.67 12.59 9.69
N ASP A 202 35.43 13.13 10.90
CA ASP A 202 36.31 14.10 11.53
C ASP A 202 37.53 13.48 12.21
N THR A 203 38.20 12.56 11.50
CA THR A 203 39.43 11.89 11.96
C THR A 203 40.65 12.81 12.16
N LYS A 204 40.49 14.12 12.13
CA LYS A 204 41.53 15.10 12.43
C LYS A 204 42.19 14.95 13.80
N TYR A 205 41.62 14.14 14.69
CA TYR A 205 42.12 13.95 16.07
C TYR A 205 42.79 12.60 16.33
N VAL A 206 42.86 11.67 15.34
CA VAL A 206 43.54 10.40 15.52
C VAL A 206 44.85 10.43 14.72
N LYS A 207 46.00 10.44 15.43
CA LYS A 207 47.30 10.25 14.79
C LYS A 207 47.37 8.88 14.13
N PRO A 208 47.83 8.78 12.87
CA PRO A 208 47.83 7.53 12.08
C PRO A 208 48.60 6.34 12.68
N ASP A 209 49.49 6.61 13.61
CA ASP A 209 50.40 5.64 14.22
C ASP A 209 49.85 5.00 15.52
N ARG A 210 48.66 5.42 15.95
CA ARG A 210 47.90 4.74 17.00
C ARG A 210 46.44 4.57 16.56
N VAL A 211 46.26 3.74 15.58
CA VAL A 211 44.94 3.24 15.25
C VAL A 211 44.48 2.34 16.37
N SER A 212 44.04 2.94 17.45
CA SER A 212 42.96 2.28 18.17
C SER A 212 41.78 2.37 17.21
N GLU A 213 41.22 1.25 16.88
CA GLU A 213 40.02 1.07 16.09
C GLU A 213 38.83 1.72 16.79
N SER A 214 38.86 3.05 16.89
CA SER A 214 37.78 3.87 17.44
C SER A 214 36.75 4.24 16.38
N ASN A 215 36.72 3.53 15.27
CA ASN A 215 35.57 3.49 14.40
C ASN A 215 34.52 2.71 15.16
N LEU A 216 33.54 3.41 15.76
CA LEU A 216 32.37 2.75 16.32
C LEU A 216 31.65 2.06 15.17
N PRO A 217 31.76 0.73 15.03
CA PRO A 217 31.01 0.02 14.01
C PRO A 217 29.55 0.14 14.37
N MET A 218 28.72 0.67 13.47
CA MET A 218 27.29 0.52 13.62
C MET A 218 26.93 -0.92 13.27
N GLU A 219 26.46 -1.65 14.26
CA GLU A 219 25.84 -2.93 14.07
C GLU A 219 24.49 -2.70 13.38
N SER A 220 24.41 -2.97 12.11
CA SER A 220 23.14 -3.02 11.41
C SER A 220 22.49 -4.39 11.62
N ALA A 221 22.09 -4.67 12.86
CA ALA A 221 21.30 -5.86 13.16
C ALA A 221 19.88 -5.61 12.67
N LEU A 222 19.47 -6.32 11.63
CA LEU A 222 18.07 -6.42 11.24
C LEU A 222 17.33 -7.25 12.29
N SER A 223 16.88 -6.60 13.32
CA SER A 223 16.12 -7.24 14.38
C SER A 223 14.78 -6.58 14.55
N SER A 224 13.75 -7.27 14.12
CA SER A 224 12.36 -6.87 14.36
C SER A 224 11.96 -6.93 15.84
N LYS A 225 12.76 -7.55 16.70
CA LYS A 225 12.45 -7.75 18.13
C LYS A 225 13.05 -6.74 19.10
N GLN A 226 13.91 -5.85 18.67
CA GLN A 226 14.43 -4.79 19.56
C GLN A 226 13.34 -3.83 20.06
N ARG A 227 12.17 -3.77 19.42
CA ARG A 227 11.01 -3.02 19.90
C ARG A 227 10.46 -3.46 21.27
N LEU A 228 10.85 -4.63 21.77
CA LEU A 228 10.25 -5.20 22.99
C LEU A 228 11.24 -5.57 24.10
N GLY A 229 12.48 -5.14 24.05
CA GLY A 229 13.43 -5.35 25.14
C GLY A 229 13.75 -6.81 25.47
N VAL A 230 13.58 -7.74 24.55
CA VAL A 230 13.87 -9.16 24.73
C VAL A 230 15.29 -9.45 24.29
N PRO A 231 16.20 -9.86 25.18
CA PRO A 231 17.55 -10.26 24.81
C PRO A 231 17.51 -11.63 24.11
N LYS A 232 18.01 -11.69 22.95
CA LYS A 232 18.19 -12.74 21.97
C LYS A 232 17.32 -12.56 20.75
N VAL A 233 17.86 -11.80 19.90
CA VAL A 233 17.39 -11.61 18.58
C VAL A 233 17.85 -12.78 17.74
N THR A 234 16.95 -13.66 17.50
CA THR A 234 17.01 -14.50 16.32
C THR A 234 16.43 -13.68 15.19
N GLU A 235 17.24 -13.44 14.20
CA GLU A 235 16.90 -12.72 12.98
C GLU A 235 15.60 -13.27 12.40
N GLU A 236 14.54 -12.49 12.45
CA GLU A 236 13.28 -12.84 11.82
C GLU A 236 13.30 -12.29 10.40
N ASN A 237 13.74 -13.10 9.46
CA ASN A 237 13.61 -12.86 8.03
C ASN A 237 12.72 -13.95 7.41
N SER A 238 12.44 -13.86 6.12
CA SER A 238 11.58 -14.83 5.44
C SER A 238 12.10 -16.25 5.49
N GLU A 239 13.42 -16.48 5.39
CA GLU A 239 14.02 -17.81 5.55
C GLU A 239 13.79 -18.40 6.95
N TYR A 240 13.99 -17.55 7.96
CA TYR A 240 13.87 -17.97 9.34
C TYR A 240 12.41 -18.27 9.70
N CYS A 241 11.48 -17.39 9.29
CA CYS A 241 10.08 -17.65 9.55
C CYS A 241 9.56 -18.87 8.77
N LEU A 242 10.06 -19.15 7.56
CA LEU A 242 9.71 -20.37 6.80
C LEU A 242 10.24 -21.63 7.51
N ALA A 243 11.50 -21.60 7.95
CA ALA A 243 12.11 -22.74 8.66
C ALA A 243 11.35 -23.06 9.96
N ARG A 244 10.84 -22.05 10.64
CA ARG A 244 10.09 -22.21 11.91
C ARG A 244 8.58 -22.34 11.70
N ARG A 245 8.07 -22.20 10.49
CA ARG A 245 6.63 -22.16 10.20
C ARG A 245 5.91 -21.05 10.98
N SER A 246 6.55 -19.91 11.14
CA SER A 246 6.03 -18.74 11.84
C SER A 246 5.75 -17.56 10.90
N CYS A 247 5.98 -17.72 9.59
CA CYS A 247 5.65 -16.71 8.61
C CYS A 247 4.16 -16.40 8.59
N LEU A 248 3.84 -15.14 8.37
CA LEU A 248 2.47 -14.73 8.12
C LEU A 248 2.06 -15.13 6.70
N PRO A 249 0.83 -15.60 6.48
CA PRO A 249 0.34 -15.90 5.15
C PRO A 249 0.18 -14.61 4.34
N VAL A 250 0.46 -14.69 3.04
CA VAL A 250 -0.04 -13.66 2.10
C VAL A 250 -1.55 -13.81 2.02
N GLY A 251 -2.26 -12.73 2.24
CA GLY A 251 -3.70 -12.78 2.20
C GLY A 251 -4.34 -11.54 2.77
N GLY A 252 -5.47 -11.75 3.36
CA GLY A 252 -6.39 -10.75 3.83
C GLY A 252 -7.77 -11.07 3.26
N PHE A 253 -8.75 -10.27 3.61
CA PHE A 253 -10.10 -10.41 3.09
C PHE A 253 -10.36 -9.32 2.05
N SER A 254 -10.65 -9.72 0.83
CA SER A 254 -11.26 -8.82 -0.15
C SER A 254 -12.68 -8.49 0.29
N VAL A 255 -13.10 -7.27 0.07
CA VAL A 255 -14.44 -6.79 0.43
C VAL A 255 -15.26 -6.61 -0.83
N LEU A 256 -16.45 -7.19 -0.84
CA LEU A 256 -17.38 -7.13 -1.96
C LEU A 256 -18.72 -6.58 -1.51
N ALA A 257 -19.31 -5.71 -2.32
CA ALA A 257 -20.68 -5.24 -2.14
C ALA A 257 -21.41 -5.22 -3.48
N THR A 258 -22.71 -5.53 -3.47
CA THR A 258 -23.55 -5.53 -4.67
C THR A 258 -24.63 -4.45 -4.57
N SER A 259 -24.91 -3.81 -5.69
CA SER A 259 -26.05 -2.91 -5.82
C SER A 259 -26.80 -3.20 -7.14
N PRO A 260 -28.09 -3.55 -7.11
CA PRO A 260 -28.89 -3.79 -5.91
C PRO A 260 -28.37 -4.98 -5.09
N PRO A 261 -28.74 -5.06 -3.81
CA PRO A 261 -28.39 -6.17 -2.94
C PRO A 261 -28.80 -7.52 -3.53
N THR A 262 -28.07 -8.57 -3.21
CA THR A 262 -28.49 -9.94 -3.53
C THR A 262 -29.59 -10.35 -2.57
N PRO A 263 -30.71 -10.89 -3.05
CA PRO A 263 -31.71 -11.44 -2.16
C PRO A 263 -31.14 -12.64 -1.40
N ARG A 264 -31.54 -12.80 -0.15
CA ARG A 264 -31.25 -14.02 0.61
C ARG A 264 -31.85 -15.25 -0.09
N GLN A 265 -31.20 -16.40 0.04
CA GLN A 265 -31.75 -17.67 -0.48
C GLN A 265 -33.19 -17.87 0.01
N GLY A 266 -34.14 -17.96 -0.94
CA GLY A 266 -35.54 -18.19 -0.66
C GLY A 266 -36.46 -16.99 -0.50
N GLY A 267 -35.93 -15.73 -0.66
CA GLY A 267 -36.77 -14.51 -0.65
C GLY A 267 -37.48 -14.29 -1.99
N GLU A 268 -38.73 -13.84 -1.97
CA GLU A 268 -39.43 -13.36 -3.16
C GLU A 268 -38.64 -12.20 -3.78
N GLY A 269 -38.34 -12.28 -5.07
CA GLY A 269 -37.55 -11.27 -5.78
C GLY A 269 -36.06 -11.60 -5.98
N ALA A 270 -35.62 -12.83 -5.63
CA ALA A 270 -34.27 -13.31 -5.92
C ALA A 270 -33.99 -13.26 -7.43
N LEU A 271 -33.00 -12.45 -7.84
CA LEU A 271 -32.50 -12.49 -9.19
C LEU A 271 -31.81 -13.86 -9.42
N PRO A 272 -32.01 -14.47 -10.60
CA PRO A 272 -31.32 -15.71 -10.92
C PRO A 272 -29.82 -15.61 -10.67
N GLY A 273 -29.18 -16.65 -10.14
CA GLY A 273 -27.76 -16.70 -9.80
C GLY A 273 -26.77 -16.49 -10.97
N LYS A 274 -27.24 -16.05 -12.12
CA LYS A 274 -26.47 -15.73 -13.34
C LYS A 274 -26.78 -14.36 -13.90
N THR A 275 -27.33 -13.46 -13.10
CA THR A 275 -27.57 -12.08 -13.56
C THR A 275 -26.22 -11.43 -13.91
N PRO A 276 -26.09 -10.86 -15.13
CA PRO A 276 -24.88 -10.17 -15.51
C PRO A 276 -24.54 -9.04 -14.53
N PHE A 277 -23.23 -8.81 -14.32
CA PHE A 277 -22.80 -7.71 -13.46
C PHE A 277 -21.62 -6.92 -14.04
N VAL A 278 -21.54 -5.67 -13.63
CA VAL A 278 -20.39 -4.80 -13.86
C VAL A 278 -19.54 -4.83 -12.61
N LEU A 279 -18.30 -5.29 -12.74
CA LEU A 279 -17.33 -5.28 -11.65
C LEU A 279 -16.62 -3.92 -11.60
N VAL A 280 -16.61 -3.27 -10.45
CA VAL A 280 -15.80 -2.09 -10.19
C VAL A 280 -14.80 -2.46 -9.10
N SER A 281 -13.51 -2.37 -9.37
CA SER A 281 -12.48 -2.81 -8.45
C SER A 281 -11.44 -1.75 -8.12
N ALA A 282 -10.88 -1.85 -6.93
CA ALA A 282 -9.71 -1.12 -6.48
C ALA A 282 -8.92 -2.00 -5.50
N ARG A 283 -7.68 -1.61 -5.24
CA ARG A 283 -6.81 -2.29 -4.27
C ARG A 283 -7.15 -1.87 -2.86
N LEU A 284 -7.09 -2.82 -1.94
CA LEU A 284 -7.24 -2.58 -0.50
C LEU A 284 -5.90 -2.47 0.22
N ASP A 285 -4.84 -2.97 -0.40
CA ASP A 285 -3.50 -3.07 0.14
C ASP A 285 -2.52 -2.14 -0.57
N ALA A 286 -1.45 -1.82 0.14
CA ALA A 286 -0.28 -1.13 -0.37
C ALA A 286 0.97 -1.92 -0.01
N SER A 287 2.01 -1.84 -0.83
CA SER A 287 3.33 -2.37 -0.51
C SER A 287 4.41 -1.33 -0.80
N ALA A 288 5.53 -1.48 -0.11
CA ALA A 288 6.75 -0.72 -0.32
C ALA A 288 7.94 -1.58 0.06
N MET A 289 9.15 -1.19 -0.30
CA MET A 289 10.37 -1.88 0.16
C MET A 289 10.46 -1.89 1.70
N PHE A 290 10.05 -0.80 2.34
CA PHE A 290 9.92 -0.69 3.79
C PHE A 290 8.45 -0.93 4.18
N HIS A 291 8.10 -2.20 4.35
CA HIS A 291 6.71 -2.66 4.42
C HIS A 291 5.90 -2.07 5.58
N ASP A 292 6.54 -1.87 6.73
CA ASP A 292 5.90 -1.31 7.93
C ASP A 292 5.39 0.14 7.73
N VAL A 293 5.85 0.82 6.68
CA VAL A 293 5.46 2.20 6.33
C VAL A 293 4.92 2.31 4.90
N ALA A 294 4.33 1.25 4.40
CA ALA A 294 3.64 1.23 3.11
C ALA A 294 2.26 1.91 3.23
N HIS A 295 2.19 3.21 3.00
CA HIS A 295 0.94 3.98 3.07
C HIS A 295 0.13 3.92 1.78
N GLY A 296 0.79 4.01 0.62
CA GLY A 296 0.17 3.93 -0.68
C GLY A 296 -0.90 5.00 -0.92
N ALA A 297 -0.63 6.24 -0.48
CA ALA A 297 -1.60 7.34 -0.50
C ALA A 297 -2.23 7.55 -1.89
N ASN A 298 -1.38 7.59 -2.92
CA ASN A 298 -1.82 7.72 -4.30
C ASN A 298 -1.91 6.36 -5.01
N ALA A 299 -0.87 5.52 -4.91
CA ALA A 299 -0.77 4.29 -5.68
C ALA A 299 -1.90 3.28 -5.41
N ALA A 300 -2.43 3.25 -4.19
CA ALA A 300 -3.47 2.30 -3.78
C ALA A 300 -4.73 2.99 -3.24
N MET A 301 -4.57 3.89 -2.25
CA MET A 301 -5.72 4.45 -1.54
C MET A 301 -6.54 5.41 -2.40
N SER A 302 -5.94 6.10 -3.39
CA SER A 302 -6.72 6.98 -4.25
C SER A 302 -7.81 6.23 -5.02
N GLY A 303 -7.49 5.06 -5.57
CA GLY A 303 -8.47 4.20 -6.23
C GLY A 303 -9.55 3.68 -5.27
N LEU A 304 -9.16 3.27 -4.06
CA LEU A 304 -10.11 2.81 -3.03
C LEU A 304 -11.08 3.93 -2.61
N VAL A 305 -10.57 5.13 -2.37
CA VAL A 305 -11.42 6.29 -2.02
C VAL A 305 -12.44 6.57 -3.12
N VAL A 306 -12.02 6.56 -4.38
CA VAL A 306 -12.93 6.76 -5.54
C VAL A 306 -13.97 5.65 -5.61
N LEU A 307 -13.59 4.39 -5.40
CA LEU A 307 -14.52 3.26 -5.37
C LEU A 307 -15.58 3.43 -4.29
N LEU A 308 -15.17 3.75 -3.07
CA LEU A 308 -16.10 3.90 -1.95
C LEU A 308 -17.05 5.09 -2.15
N ALA A 309 -16.52 6.25 -2.58
CA ALA A 309 -17.32 7.43 -2.86
C ALA A 309 -18.34 7.18 -4.00
N ALA A 310 -17.91 6.50 -5.06
CA ALA A 310 -18.79 6.13 -6.17
C ALA A 310 -19.87 5.13 -5.75
N ALA A 311 -19.55 4.18 -4.87
CA ALA A 311 -20.52 3.22 -4.35
C ALA A 311 -21.62 3.90 -3.54
N GLU A 312 -21.27 4.84 -2.66
CA GLU A 312 -22.24 5.63 -1.88
C GLU A 312 -23.11 6.49 -2.81
N ALA A 313 -22.49 7.20 -3.76
CA ALA A 313 -23.17 8.05 -4.73
C ALA A 313 -24.12 7.25 -5.64
N TYR A 314 -23.67 6.11 -6.15
CA TYR A 314 -24.48 5.23 -7.00
C TYR A 314 -25.71 4.73 -6.26
N ALA A 315 -25.55 4.23 -5.04
CA ALA A 315 -26.66 3.76 -4.24
C ALA A 315 -27.64 4.91 -3.86
N ALA A 316 -27.10 6.11 -3.57
CA ALA A 316 -27.92 7.29 -3.31
C ALA A 316 -28.73 7.73 -4.54
N ALA A 317 -28.11 7.77 -5.72
CA ALA A 317 -28.77 8.11 -6.98
C ALA A 317 -29.90 7.13 -7.32
N LEU A 318 -29.66 5.83 -7.12
CA LEU A 318 -30.71 4.83 -7.33
C LEU A 318 -31.88 5.01 -6.35
N ARG A 319 -31.61 5.32 -5.09
CA ARG A 319 -32.67 5.56 -4.07
C ARG A 319 -33.50 6.81 -4.34
N SER A 320 -32.88 7.83 -4.94
CA SER A 320 -33.58 9.10 -5.23
C SER A 320 -34.63 8.98 -6.35
N VAL A 321 -34.50 7.97 -7.20
CA VAL A 321 -35.48 7.70 -8.25
C VAL A 321 -36.62 6.87 -7.67
N ALA A 322 -37.79 7.45 -7.46
CA ALA A 322 -38.95 6.83 -6.81
C ALA A 322 -39.39 5.47 -7.39
N LEU A 323 -38.96 5.17 -8.61
CA LEU A 323 -39.22 3.93 -9.34
C LEU A 323 -38.33 2.75 -8.90
N ILE A 324 -37.41 2.97 -7.97
CA ILE A 324 -36.64 1.87 -7.35
C ILE A 324 -37.57 0.90 -6.62
N THR A 325 -38.72 1.40 -6.19
CA THR A 325 -39.77 0.60 -5.53
C THR A 325 -40.74 -0.07 -6.50
N ASP A 326 -40.64 0.19 -7.81
CA ASP A 326 -41.48 -0.53 -8.77
C ASP A 326 -40.97 -1.97 -8.97
N PRO A 327 -41.65 -2.97 -8.45
CA PRO A 327 -41.24 -4.37 -8.56
C PRO A 327 -41.24 -4.89 -10.00
N ALA A 328 -41.87 -4.16 -10.95
CA ALA A 328 -41.87 -4.51 -12.36
C ALA A 328 -40.52 -4.20 -13.06
N ILE A 329 -39.66 -3.37 -12.46
CA ILE A 329 -38.33 -3.04 -13.01
C ILE A 329 -37.30 -4.05 -12.48
N THR A 330 -37.14 -5.14 -13.20
CA THR A 330 -36.04 -6.08 -12.95
C THR A 330 -34.72 -5.43 -13.34
N PRO A 331 -33.70 -5.37 -12.47
CA PRO A 331 -32.39 -4.85 -12.84
C PRO A 331 -31.81 -5.68 -13.99
N ALA A 332 -31.39 -5.02 -15.06
CA ALA A 332 -30.74 -5.70 -16.19
C ALA A 332 -29.40 -6.31 -15.79
N LYS A 333 -28.68 -5.61 -14.88
CA LYS A 333 -27.37 -6.01 -14.35
C LYS A 333 -27.22 -5.55 -12.90
N ARG A 334 -26.22 -6.09 -12.22
CA ARG A 334 -25.76 -5.62 -10.91
C ARG A 334 -24.47 -4.84 -11.08
N VAL A 335 -24.15 -3.99 -10.13
CA VAL A 335 -22.80 -3.47 -9.90
C VAL A 335 -22.22 -4.21 -8.71
N VAL A 336 -21.01 -4.73 -8.87
CA VAL A 336 -20.22 -5.32 -7.80
C VAL A 336 -19.05 -4.38 -7.54
N PHE A 337 -19.03 -3.78 -6.36
CA PHE A 337 -17.90 -2.99 -5.87
C PHE A 337 -16.96 -3.93 -5.11
N ALA A 338 -15.72 -4.03 -5.56
CA ALA A 338 -14.73 -4.96 -5.04
C ALA A 338 -13.47 -4.23 -4.59
N ALA A 339 -13.14 -4.28 -3.31
CA ALA A 339 -11.86 -3.88 -2.77
C ALA A 339 -11.01 -5.14 -2.57
N PHE A 340 -10.05 -5.40 -3.47
CA PHE A 340 -9.25 -6.61 -3.46
C PHE A 340 -8.03 -6.47 -2.54
N ALA A 341 -7.78 -7.48 -1.70
CA ALA A 341 -6.63 -7.57 -0.83
C ALA A 341 -5.49 -8.35 -1.48
N ALA A 342 -4.26 -8.04 -1.10
CA ALA A 342 -3.04 -8.73 -1.57
C ALA A 342 -2.81 -8.63 -3.10
N GLU A 343 -3.17 -7.52 -3.70
CA GLU A 343 -2.99 -7.31 -5.14
C GLU A 343 -1.52 -7.07 -5.51
N ASP A 344 -0.72 -6.49 -4.61
CA ASP A 344 0.74 -6.36 -4.81
C ASP A 344 1.47 -7.71 -4.82
N TRP A 345 0.80 -8.76 -4.35
CA TRP A 345 1.33 -10.13 -4.28
C TRP A 345 0.75 -11.03 -5.37
N GLY A 346 0.94 -10.62 -6.61
CA GLY A 346 0.51 -11.40 -7.76
C GLY A 346 -0.99 -11.44 -7.91
N TYR A 347 -1.69 -10.37 -7.59
CA TYR A 347 -3.15 -10.26 -7.69
C TYR A 347 -3.88 -11.37 -6.93
N ALA A 348 -3.42 -11.67 -5.71
CA ALA A 348 -3.92 -12.82 -4.96
C ALA A 348 -5.42 -12.71 -4.66
N GLY A 349 -5.91 -11.52 -4.31
CA GLY A 349 -7.32 -11.28 -4.00
C GLY A 349 -8.24 -11.44 -5.20
N SER A 350 -7.94 -10.78 -6.32
CA SER A 350 -8.73 -10.89 -7.55
C SER A 350 -8.66 -12.30 -8.15
N ARG A 351 -7.51 -12.97 -8.07
CA ARG A 351 -7.39 -14.39 -8.48
C ARG A 351 -8.22 -15.31 -7.60
N ARG A 352 -8.24 -15.08 -6.28
CA ARG A 352 -9.08 -15.83 -5.34
C ARG A 352 -10.56 -15.59 -5.61
N PHE A 353 -10.97 -14.36 -5.85
CA PHE A 353 -12.34 -14.03 -6.25
C PHE A 353 -12.79 -14.81 -7.49
N LEU A 354 -11.96 -14.83 -8.55
CA LEU A 354 -12.29 -15.59 -9.77
C LEU A 354 -12.32 -17.11 -9.55
N TYR A 355 -11.45 -17.61 -8.67
CA TYR A 355 -11.48 -19.02 -8.28
C TYR A 355 -12.80 -19.38 -7.57
N GLU A 356 -13.25 -18.55 -6.65
CA GLU A 356 -14.50 -18.75 -5.92
C GLU A 356 -15.73 -18.62 -6.82
N LEU A 357 -15.72 -17.68 -7.77
CA LEU A 357 -16.76 -17.58 -8.79
C LEU A 357 -16.89 -18.85 -9.63
N ALA A 358 -15.76 -19.52 -9.91
CA ALA A 358 -15.71 -20.70 -10.75
C ALA A 358 -16.07 -22.00 -10.01
N ASN A 359 -15.64 -22.12 -8.76
CA ASN A 359 -15.65 -23.40 -8.05
C ASN A 359 -16.60 -23.41 -6.84
N GLY A 360 -17.19 -22.26 -6.56
CA GLY A 360 -17.84 -22.03 -5.30
C GLY A 360 -16.82 -21.95 -4.15
N GLY A 361 -16.91 -20.97 -3.28
CA GLY A 361 -16.12 -20.84 -2.06
C GLY A 361 -17.06 -20.62 -0.89
N ALA A 362 -16.88 -21.31 0.21
CA ALA A 362 -17.64 -21.00 1.41
C ALA A 362 -17.14 -19.65 1.97
N ASN A 363 -18.02 -18.66 2.02
CA ASN A 363 -17.80 -17.50 2.87
C ASN A 363 -17.96 -17.91 4.33
N GLU A 364 -17.36 -17.20 5.26
CA GLU A 364 -17.54 -17.47 6.70
C GLU A 364 -19.03 -17.43 7.13
N GLY A 365 -19.92 -16.85 6.31
CA GLY A 365 -21.37 -16.84 6.50
C GLY A 365 -22.13 -17.97 5.80
N GLY A 366 -21.45 -18.92 5.17
CA GLY A 366 -22.08 -20.07 4.51
C GLY A 366 -22.66 -19.79 3.11
N GLU A 367 -22.63 -18.56 2.62
CA GLU A 367 -23.02 -18.20 1.25
C GLU A 367 -21.81 -18.26 0.31
N ASN A 368 -22.03 -18.88 -0.83
CA ASN A 368 -21.00 -19.10 -1.83
C ASN A 368 -21.01 -17.94 -2.84
N VAL A 369 -19.90 -17.20 -2.98
CA VAL A 369 -19.80 -16.10 -3.97
C VAL A 369 -20.16 -16.60 -5.37
N GLY A 370 -19.79 -17.83 -5.71
CA GLY A 370 -20.12 -18.47 -6.99
C GLY A 370 -21.60 -18.73 -7.17
N ASP A 371 -22.34 -19.05 -6.11
CA ASP A 371 -23.79 -19.29 -6.16
C ASP A 371 -24.57 -17.98 -6.34
N VAL A 372 -24.01 -16.87 -5.79
CA VAL A 372 -24.63 -15.54 -5.85
C VAL A 372 -24.31 -14.81 -7.15
N LEU A 373 -23.07 -14.84 -7.62
CA LEU A 373 -22.60 -14.04 -8.75
C LEU A 373 -22.36 -14.84 -10.03
N GLY A 374 -21.80 -16.05 -9.95
CA GLY A 374 -21.49 -16.89 -11.11
C GLY A 374 -20.39 -16.34 -12.03
N LEU A 375 -19.46 -17.17 -12.46
CA LEU A 375 -18.30 -16.74 -13.27
C LEU A 375 -18.69 -16.21 -14.66
N GLY A 376 -19.72 -16.77 -15.30
CA GLY A 376 -20.18 -16.36 -16.63
C GLY A 376 -20.98 -15.05 -16.64
N ALA A 377 -21.13 -14.39 -15.49
CA ALA A 377 -21.96 -13.20 -15.34
C ALA A 377 -21.17 -11.88 -15.38
N VAL A 378 -19.83 -11.89 -15.49
CA VAL A 378 -19.05 -10.66 -15.64
C VAL A 378 -19.29 -10.06 -17.02
N ASP A 379 -20.11 -9.01 -17.08
CA ASP A 379 -20.42 -8.30 -18.33
C ASP A 379 -19.32 -7.27 -18.68
N ALA A 380 -18.86 -6.54 -17.69
CA ALA A 380 -17.80 -5.57 -17.84
C ALA A 380 -17.01 -5.39 -16.52
N ALA A 381 -15.78 -4.91 -16.61
CA ALA A 381 -14.97 -4.58 -15.45
C ALA A 381 -14.35 -3.17 -15.58
N ILE A 382 -14.37 -2.40 -14.50
CA ILE A 382 -13.70 -1.10 -14.39
C ILE A 382 -12.79 -1.16 -13.18
N GLU A 383 -11.51 -0.99 -13.40
CA GLU A 383 -10.54 -0.92 -12.31
C GLU A 383 -10.05 0.49 -12.09
N LEU A 384 -9.92 0.84 -10.82
CA LEU A 384 -9.42 2.13 -10.35
C LEU A 384 -8.00 1.92 -9.83
N SER A 385 -7.02 2.38 -10.58
CA SER A 385 -5.61 2.34 -10.20
C SER A 385 -5.23 3.64 -9.47
N ALA A 386 -3.98 4.11 -9.57
CA ALA A 386 -3.58 5.41 -9.06
C ALA A 386 -4.30 6.52 -9.84
N ILE A 387 -5.07 7.34 -9.16
CA ILE A 387 -5.95 8.38 -9.77
C ILE A 387 -5.75 9.74 -9.11
N GLY A 388 -5.17 9.75 -7.92
CA GLY A 388 -5.22 10.89 -7.01
C GLY A 388 -4.07 11.88 -7.13
N LEU A 389 -3.05 11.69 -7.95
CA LEU A 389 -1.79 12.44 -7.91
C LEU A 389 -1.98 13.95 -7.80
N ALA A 390 -1.47 14.55 -6.73
CA ALA A 390 -1.48 15.99 -6.54
C ALA A 390 -0.57 16.70 -7.55
N HIS A 391 -1.01 17.87 -8.03
CA HIS A 391 -0.27 18.65 -9.04
C HIS A 391 1.21 18.90 -8.67
N ARG A 392 1.52 19.11 -7.41
CA ARG A 392 2.90 19.37 -6.93
C ARG A 392 3.85 18.17 -7.07
N ARG A 393 3.31 16.95 -7.21
CA ARG A 393 4.10 15.72 -7.41
C ARG A 393 4.29 15.38 -8.89
N VAL A 394 3.62 16.13 -9.76
CA VAL A 394 3.72 15.92 -11.21
C VAL A 394 5.08 16.41 -11.70
N PRO A 395 5.77 15.66 -12.57
CA PRO A 395 6.99 16.15 -13.21
C PRO A 395 6.79 17.50 -13.90
N ALA A 396 7.82 18.34 -13.93
CA ALA A 396 7.72 19.73 -14.36
C ALA A 396 7.29 19.93 -15.84
N ASP A 397 7.45 18.92 -16.67
CA ASP A 397 7.03 18.88 -18.07
C ASP A 397 5.54 18.54 -18.24
N VAL A 398 4.86 18.11 -17.18
CA VAL A 398 3.43 17.79 -17.18
C VAL A 398 2.64 18.94 -16.57
N THR A 399 1.86 19.63 -17.37
CA THR A 399 1.12 20.83 -16.95
C THR A 399 -0.09 20.53 -16.06
N SER A 400 -0.71 19.35 -16.21
CA SER A 400 -1.83 18.88 -15.38
C SER A 400 -1.95 17.37 -15.48
N PRO A 401 -2.08 16.66 -14.36
CA PRO A 401 -2.34 15.23 -14.42
C PRO A 401 -3.71 14.98 -15.05
N ALA A 402 -3.74 14.11 -16.04
CA ALA A 402 -4.96 13.65 -16.69
C ALA A 402 -5.41 12.31 -16.10
N VAL A 403 -6.63 11.92 -16.34
CA VAL A 403 -7.12 10.56 -16.11
C VAL A 403 -7.18 9.84 -17.44
N PHE A 404 -6.49 8.71 -17.55
CA PHE A 404 -6.49 7.88 -18.75
C PHE A 404 -7.34 6.64 -18.53
N ALA A 405 -8.04 6.24 -19.56
CA ALA A 405 -8.84 5.02 -19.60
C ALA A 405 -8.20 4.04 -20.59
N HIS A 406 -7.57 3.01 -20.03
CA HIS A 406 -6.97 1.92 -20.78
C HIS A 406 -8.03 0.85 -21.03
N ALA A 407 -8.27 0.52 -22.29
CA ALA A 407 -9.30 -0.43 -22.67
C ALA A 407 -8.71 -1.76 -23.12
N THR A 408 -9.35 -2.87 -22.72
CA THR A 408 -9.18 -4.14 -23.45
C THR A 408 -9.72 -4.00 -24.87
N PRO A 409 -9.36 -4.88 -25.82
CA PRO A 409 -9.89 -4.82 -27.18
C PRO A 409 -11.42 -4.71 -27.25
N ASN A 410 -12.13 -5.43 -26.37
CA ASN A 410 -13.59 -5.38 -26.27
C ASN A 410 -14.11 -4.28 -25.33
N GLY A 411 -13.24 -3.57 -24.63
CA GLY A 411 -13.58 -2.52 -23.67
C GLY A 411 -13.75 -1.12 -24.27
N ALA A 412 -13.51 -0.94 -25.56
CA ALA A 412 -13.51 0.38 -26.19
C ALA A 412 -14.82 1.15 -25.99
N GLY A 413 -15.97 0.49 -26.13
CA GLY A 413 -17.28 1.09 -25.89
C GLY A 413 -17.51 1.47 -24.43
N LEU A 414 -16.96 0.71 -23.47
CA LEU A 414 -17.01 1.05 -22.04
C LEU A 414 -16.23 2.34 -21.76
N VAL A 415 -15.10 2.53 -22.42
CA VAL A 415 -14.32 3.77 -22.30
C VAL A 415 -15.08 4.96 -22.91
N ASP A 416 -15.82 4.76 -24.02
CA ASP A 416 -16.69 5.81 -24.58
C ASP A 416 -17.78 6.22 -23.59
N ASP A 417 -18.41 5.26 -22.92
CA ASP A 417 -19.42 5.51 -21.89
C ASP A 417 -18.84 6.31 -20.72
N ILE A 418 -17.62 5.99 -20.28
CA ILE A 418 -16.92 6.72 -19.22
C ILE A 418 -16.60 8.16 -19.64
N ILE A 419 -16.08 8.35 -20.85
CA ILE A 419 -15.74 9.68 -21.37
C ILE A 419 -17.01 10.52 -21.52
N ALA A 420 -18.09 9.95 -22.05
CA ALA A 420 -19.36 10.64 -22.20
C ALA A 420 -19.97 11.04 -20.85
N ALA A 421 -19.77 10.23 -19.80
CA ALA A 421 -20.25 10.53 -18.46
C ALA A 421 -19.52 11.71 -17.79
N ALA A 422 -18.41 12.16 -18.34
CA ALA A 422 -17.62 13.29 -17.84
C ALA A 422 -18.14 14.66 -18.34
N ASP A 423 -19.14 14.67 -19.20
CA ASP A 423 -19.70 15.94 -19.69
C ASP A 423 -20.20 16.82 -18.55
N GLY A 424 -19.74 18.09 -18.55
CA GLY A 424 -20.05 19.07 -17.49
C GLY A 424 -19.32 18.83 -16.14
N ILE A 425 -18.38 17.88 -16.05
CA ILE A 425 -17.58 17.62 -14.86
C ILE A 425 -16.16 18.18 -15.04
N ASN A 426 -15.58 18.68 -13.96
CA ASN A 426 -14.21 19.25 -13.99
C ASN A 426 -13.12 18.16 -13.98
N VAL A 427 -13.29 17.14 -14.80
CA VAL A 427 -12.29 16.14 -15.14
C VAL A 427 -12.61 15.61 -16.54
N SER A 428 -11.59 15.40 -17.36
CA SER A 428 -11.75 14.90 -18.72
C SER A 428 -10.94 13.61 -18.88
N PRO A 429 -11.53 12.46 -18.59
CA PRO A 429 -10.89 11.18 -18.89
C PRO A 429 -10.56 11.10 -20.39
N ARG A 430 -9.39 10.55 -20.69
CA ARG A 430 -8.90 10.40 -22.07
C ARG A 430 -8.64 8.92 -22.34
N ARG A 431 -8.77 8.51 -23.59
CA ARG A 431 -8.25 7.21 -24.00
C ARG A 431 -6.75 7.19 -23.84
N SER A 432 -6.20 6.06 -23.43
CA SER A 432 -4.76 5.84 -23.53
C SER A 432 -4.29 5.93 -24.98
N THR A 433 -3.02 6.22 -25.18
CA THR A 433 -2.38 6.24 -26.48
C THR A 433 -2.60 4.90 -27.21
N PRO A 434 -3.00 4.92 -28.50
CA PRO A 434 -3.20 3.70 -29.27
C PRO A 434 -1.97 2.79 -29.24
N GLY A 435 -2.16 1.54 -28.87
CA GLY A 435 -1.08 0.56 -28.75
C GLY A 435 -0.51 0.41 -27.33
N THR A 436 -0.87 1.28 -26.39
CA THR A 436 -0.56 1.07 -24.97
C THR A 436 -1.39 -0.11 -24.45
N PRO A 437 -0.75 -1.13 -23.83
CA PRO A 437 -1.48 -2.26 -23.27
C PRO A 437 -2.26 -1.87 -22.01
N ILE A 438 -3.00 -2.82 -21.45
CA ILE A 438 -3.60 -2.67 -20.12
C ILE A 438 -2.49 -2.58 -19.08
N PRO A 439 -2.52 -1.60 -18.16
CA PRO A 439 -1.53 -1.49 -17.10
C PRO A 439 -1.63 -2.65 -16.08
N PRO A 440 -0.53 -2.92 -15.35
CA PRO A 440 -0.53 -3.89 -14.26
C PRO A 440 -1.64 -3.61 -13.25
N SER A 441 -2.60 -4.54 -13.15
CA SER A 441 -3.85 -4.33 -12.42
C SER A 441 -4.56 -5.66 -12.17
N SER A 442 -5.58 -5.67 -11.30
CA SER A 442 -6.45 -6.85 -11.06
C SER A 442 -7.11 -7.34 -12.35
N THR A 443 -7.22 -6.46 -13.36
CA THR A 443 -7.73 -6.80 -14.70
C THR A 443 -6.89 -7.90 -15.37
N PHE A 444 -5.59 -8.04 -15.05
CA PHE A 444 -4.76 -9.15 -15.51
C PHE A 444 -5.34 -10.51 -15.10
N SER A 445 -5.90 -10.62 -13.90
CA SER A 445 -6.54 -11.85 -13.44
C SER A 445 -7.76 -12.20 -14.29
N LEU A 446 -8.56 -11.20 -14.65
CA LEU A 446 -9.73 -11.37 -15.54
C LEU A 446 -9.30 -11.79 -16.94
N LEU A 447 -8.35 -11.06 -17.55
CA LEU A 447 -7.85 -11.33 -18.91
C LEU A 447 -7.19 -12.69 -19.05
N ARG A 448 -6.49 -13.16 -18.03
CA ARG A 448 -5.92 -14.51 -18.02
C ARG A 448 -6.99 -15.59 -17.96
N ARG A 449 -8.16 -15.29 -17.44
CA ARG A 449 -9.31 -16.21 -17.36
C ARG A 449 -10.14 -16.16 -18.62
N ASP A 450 -10.42 -14.97 -19.12
CA ASP A 450 -11.17 -14.71 -20.36
C ASP A 450 -10.57 -13.50 -21.07
N GLY A 451 -9.83 -13.75 -22.15
CA GLY A 451 -9.22 -12.69 -22.96
C GLY A 451 -10.22 -11.76 -23.66
N ASN A 452 -11.52 -12.13 -23.66
CA ASN A 452 -12.57 -11.35 -24.30
C ASN A 452 -13.32 -10.42 -23.33
N VAL A 453 -12.93 -10.36 -22.06
CA VAL A 453 -13.61 -9.50 -21.08
C VAL A 453 -13.60 -8.04 -21.51
N ARG A 454 -14.75 -7.36 -21.41
CA ARG A 454 -14.88 -5.92 -21.59
C ARG A 454 -14.36 -5.23 -20.35
N ALA A 455 -13.13 -4.69 -20.40
CA ALA A 455 -12.59 -4.02 -19.24
C ALA A 455 -11.94 -2.69 -19.59
N ALA A 456 -11.92 -1.79 -18.59
CA ALA A 456 -11.21 -0.53 -18.59
C ALA A 456 -10.45 -0.36 -17.28
N VAL A 457 -9.24 0.18 -17.34
CA VAL A 457 -8.46 0.61 -16.18
C VAL A 457 -8.35 2.12 -16.21
N LEU A 458 -8.79 2.78 -15.15
CA LEU A 458 -8.63 4.23 -14.97
C LEU A 458 -7.36 4.48 -14.18
N ALA A 459 -6.46 5.28 -14.75
CA ALA A 459 -5.19 5.65 -14.15
C ALA A 459 -4.82 7.11 -14.45
N GLU A 460 -3.94 7.68 -13.70
CA GLU A 460 -3.41 9.04 -13.92
C GLU A 460 -2.24 9.08 -14.90
N TYR A 461 -1.86 7.96 -15.44
CA TYR A 461 -0.75 7.80 -16.38
C TYR A 461 -1.21 7.12 -17.66
N ASP A 462 -0.57 7.47 -18.78
CA ASP A 462 -0.86 6.95 -20.12
C ASP A 462 0.00 5.74 -20.45
N ASP A 463 1.32 5.88 -20.38
CA ASP A 463 2.30 4.89 -20.83
C ASP A 463 3.31 4.50 -19.76
N THR A 464 3.53 5.35 -18.76
CA THR A 464 4.45 5.11 -17.64
C THR A 464 3.91 5.70 -16.37
N TYR A 465 4.29 5.13 -15.22
CA TYR A 465 3.92 5.69 -13.92
C TYR A 465 4.39 7.13 -13.80
N LEU A 466 3.44 8.01 -13.51
CA LEU A 466 3.69 9.44 -13.42
C LEU A 466 4.24 9.84 -12.04
N ASP A 467 3.79 9.16 -10.98
CA ASP A 467 4.22 9.44 -9.61
C ASP A 467 5.60 8.80 -9.34
N PRO A 468 6.66 9.59 -9.11
CA PRO A 468 7.98 9.04 -8.80
C PRO A 468 8.04 8.32 -7.45
N PHE A 469 7.01 8.45 -6.61
CA PHE A 469 6.90 7.78 -5.31
C PHE A 469 6.02 6.52 -5.35
N HIS A 470 5.54 6.13 -6.52
CA HIS A 470 4.61 5.01 -6.70
C HIS A 470 5.09 3.73 -6.00
N GLY A 471 4.28 3.20 -5.07
CA GLY A 471 4.60 1.98 -4.34
C GLY A 471 5.82 2.10 -3.41
N SER A 472 6.08 3.27 -2.84
CA SER A 472 7.18 3.51 -1.92
C SER A 472 6.71 3.99 -0.56
N ALA A 473 7.62 4.03 0.42
CA ALA A 473 7.36 4.60 1.75
C ALA A 473 7.08 6.11 1.73
N TRP A 474 7.45 6.80 0.65
CA TRP A 474 7.21 8.23 0.45
C TRP A 474 5.89 8.54 -0.28
N ASP A 475 5.14 7.52 -0.68
CA ASP A 475 3.75 7.68 -1.12
C ASP A 475 2.83 7.79 0.09
N VAL A 476 2.89 8.93 0.77
CA VAL A 476 2.26 9.19 2.07
C VAL A 476 1.70 10.60 2.16
N GLY A 477 0.67 10.78 2.96
CA GLY A 477 0.09 12.07 3.33
C GLY A 477 -0.96 12.60 2.36
N VAL A 478 -1.82 13.48 2.88
CA VAL A 478 -2.91 14.10 2.11
C VAL A 478 -2.41 14.95 0.96
N GLU A 479 -1.19 15.41 1.08
CA GLU A 479 -0.53 16.19 0.05
C GLU A 479 -0.10 15.35 -1.18
N ALA A 480 -0.12 14.05 -1.08
CA ALA A 480 0.14 13.18 -2.22
C ALA A 480 -1.02 13.17 -3.22
N VAL A 481 -2.21 13.52 -2.78
CA VAL A 481 -3.45 13.38 -3.57
C VAL A 481 -4.21 14.69 -3.73
N ASP A 482 -5.06 14.73 -4.75
CA ASP A 482 -6.02 15.80 -5.03
C ASP A 482 -7.45 15.29 -4.81
N PRO A 483 -8.06 15.59 -3.64
CA PRO A 483 -9.41 15.12 -3.32
C PRO A 483 -10.49 15.64 -4.28
N ALA A 484 -10.31 16.83 -4.85
CA ALA A 484 -11.30 17.40 -5.77
C ALA A 484 -11.34 16.63 -7.10
N ARG A 485 -10.16 16.27 -7.63
CA ARG A 485 -10.07 15.41 -8.82
C ARG A 485 -10.62 14.00 -8.54
N MET A 486 -10.27 13.40 -7.40
CA MET A 486 -10.80 12.10 -7.01
C MET A 486 -12.33 12.12 -6.92
N ALA A 487 -12.92 13.17 -6.35
CA ALA A 487 -14.36 13.36 -6.30
C ALA A 487 -14.99 13.48 -7.68
N ALA A 488 -14.36 14.26 -8.57
CA ALA A 488 -14.82 14.40 -9.94
C ALA A 488 -14.80 13.04 -10.69
N VAL A 489 -13.77 12.23 -10.50
CA VAL A 489 -13.71 10.86 -11.07
C VAL A 489 -14.80 9.97 -10.48
N ALA A 490 -15.07 10.07 -9.17
CA ALA A 490 -16.16 9.31 -8.54
C ALA A 490 -17.54 9.68 -9.11
N VAL A 491 -17.78 10.96 -9.40
CA VAL A 491 -18.99 11.43 -10.09
C VAL A 491 -19.09 10.85 -11.50
N VAL A 492 -18.01 10.93 -12.28
CA VAL A 492 -17.96 10.35 -13.63
C VAL A 492 -18.23 8.85 -13.60
N LEU A 493 -17.55 8.13 -12.72
CA LEU A 493 -17.75 6.69 -12.55
C LEU A 493 -19.20 6.36 -12.19
N THR A 494 -19.79 7.08 -11.24
CA THR A 494 -21.20 6.91 -10.84
C THR A 494 -22.14 7.06 -12.04
N LYS A 495 -21.99 8.15 -12.80
CA LYS A 495 -22.81 8.40 -14.00
C LYS A 495 -22.57 7.33 -15.07
N ALA A 496 -21.34 6.92 -15.31
CA ALA A 496 -21.01 5.86 -16.24
C ALA A 496 -21.68 4.53 -15.86
N LEU A 497 -21.65 4.14 -14.58
CA LEU A 497 -22.30 2.93 -14.09
C LEU A 497 -23.82 2.94 -14.28
N ILE A 498 -24.46 4.07 -14.10
CA ILE A 498 -25.89 4.24 -14.39
C ILE A 498 -26.16 4.07 -15.88
N ASN A 499 -25.31 4.66 -16.75
CA ASN A 499 -25.47 4.63 -18.20
C ASN A 499 -25.10 3.28 -18.85
N VAL A 500 -24.16 2.54 -18.25
CA VAL A 500 -23.83 1.16 -18.68
C VAL A 500 -25.02 0.20 -18.48
N GLY A 501 -26.09 0.68 -17.81
CA GLY A 501 -27.33 -0.08 -17.66
C GLY A 501 -27.30 -1.12 -16.58
N ALA A 502 -26.53 -0.89 -15.52
CA ALA A 502 -26.47 -1.81 -14.40
C ALA A 502 -27.85 -2.05 -13.79
N ARG A 503 -28.67 -1.02 -13.62
CA ARG A 503 -30.05 -1.16 -13.10
C ARG A 503 -31.11 -0.84 -14.11
N PHE A 504 -30.90 0.16 -14.95
CA PHE A 504 -31.85 0.63 -15.94
C PHE A 504 -31.29 0.42 -17.36
N PRO A 505 -32.15 0.20 -18.36
CA PRO A 505 -31.68 0.22 -19.74
C PRO A 505 -30.98 1.54 -20.06
N ALA A 506 -29.84 1.48 -20.71
CA ALA A 506 -29.10 2.68 -21.13
C ALA A 506 -30.01 3.62 -21.93
N GLY A 507 -29.92 4.95 -21.65
CA GLY A 507 -30.73 5.96 -22.32
C GLY A 507 -32.21 5.99 -21.91
N SER A 508 -32.65 5.17 -20.96
CA SER A 508 -34.02 5.24 -20.44
C SER A 508 -34.27 6.51 -19.64
N PRO A 509 -35.54 6.98 -19.52
CA PRO A 509 -35.87 8.10 -18.64
C PRO A 509 -35.44 7.91 -17.18
N HIS A 510 -35.42 6.66 -16.72
CA HIS A 510 -34.98 6.31 -15.37
C HIS A 510 -33.47 6.45 -15.21
N ALA A 511 -32.70 5.99 -16.20
CA ALA A 511 -31.26 6.21 -16.23
C ALA A 511 -30.92 7.71 -16.27
N ALA A 512 -31.63 8.49 -17.06
CA ALA A 512 -31.46 9.95 -17.12
C ALA A 512 -31.79 10.64 -15.78
N ALA A 513 -32.89 10.25 -15.12
CA ALA A 513 -33.26 10.76 -13.82
C ALA A 513 -32.24 10.40 -12.74
N ALA A 514 -31.77 9.15 -12.70
CA ALA A 514 -30.73 8.70 -11.76
C ALA A 514 -29.40 9.45 -12.00
N THR A 515 -29.00 9.62 -13.27
CA THR A 515 -27.78 10.38 -13.60
C THR A 515 -27.91 11.86 -13.19
N GLY A 516 -29.08 12.45 -13.37
CA GLY A 516 -29.37 13.83 -12.96
C GLY A 516 -29.44 14.05 -11.45
N SER A 517 -29.66 12.99 -10.66
CA SER A 517 -29.73 13.05 -9.21
C SER A 517 -28.36 12.89 -8.51
N VAL A 518 -27.29 12.68 -9.25
CA VAL A 518 -25.94 12.56 -8.67
C VAL A 518 -25.50 13.92 -8.11
N ASP A 519 -25.43 14.02 -6.79
CA ASP A 519 -25.00 15.22 -6.08
C ASP A 519 -23.46 15.29 -6.00
N ALA A 520 -22.86 16.08 -6.88
CA ALA A 520 -21.40 16.23 -6.93
C ALA A 520 -20.82 16.85 -5.64
N ALA A 521 -21.56 17.71 -4.94
CA ALA A 521 -21.10 18.32 -3.68
C ALA A 521 -21.08 17.29 -2.55
N ALA A 522 -22.09 16.42 -2.48
CA ALA A 522 -22.11 15.31 -1.52
C ALA A 522 -20.95 14.32 -1.80
N VAL A 523 -20.68 14.00 -3.07
CA VAL A 523 -19.54 13.14 -3.45
C VAL A 523 -18.22 13.78 -3.05
N GLU A 524 -18.05 15.08 -3.23
CA GLU A 524 -16.83 15.79 -2.81
C GLU A 524 -16.66 15.75 -1.28
N ALA A 525 -17.73 15.96 -0.53
CA ALA A 525 -17.70 15.87 0.94
C ALA A 525 -17.29 14.46 1.41
N THR A 526 -17.94 13.42 0.87
CA THR A 526 -17.58 12.01 1.16
C THR A 526 -16.13 11.72 0.79
N THR A 527 -15.65 12.18 -0.37
CA THR A 527 -14.28 11.97 -0.81
C THR A 527 -13.27 12.59 0.17
N ARG A 528 -13.51 13.82 0.63
CA ARG A 528 -12.64 14.49 1.62
C ARG A 528 -12.62 13.75 2.96
N GLU A 529 -13.76 13.25 3.43
CA GLU A 529 -13.84 12.43 4.63
C GLU A 529 -13.04 11.12 4.47
N LEU A 530 -13.16 10.44 3.33
CA LEU A 530 -12.44 9.22 3.03
C LEU A 530 -10.92 9.46 2.92
N VAL A 531 -10.49 10.58 2.32
CA VAL A 531 -9.07 10.96 2.28
C VAL A 531 -8.53 11.16 3.69
N ALA A 532 -9.26 11.85 4.58
CA ALA A 532 -8.85 12.00 5.98
C ALA A 532 -8.74 10.65 6.70
N CYS A 533 -9.62 9.69 6.40
CA CYS A 533 -9.62 8.38 7.03
C CYS A 533 -8.55 7.42 6.47
N LEU A 534 -8.30 7.43 5.16
CA LEU A 534 -7.51 6.41 4.48
C LEU A 534 -6.13 6.90 4.04
N VAL A 535 -5.94 8.20 3.91
CA VAL A 535 -4.70 8.78 3.35
C VAL A 535 -3.91 9.55 4.40
N ASP A 536 -4.58 10.27 5.31
CA ASP A 536 -3.92 11.07 6.33
C ASP A 536 -3.32 10.19 7.45
N PRO A 537 -1.99 10.06 7.57
CA PRO A 537 -1.39 9.23 8.61
C PRO A 537 -1.53 9.83 10.02
N ALA A 538 -1.81 11.13 10.13
CA ALA A 538 -2.01 11.80 11.42
C ALA A 538 -3.43 11.60 11.97
N VAL A 539 -4.41 11.44 11.11
CA VAL A 539 -5.83 11.24 11.45
C VAL A 539 -6.21 9.76 11.40
N GLY A 540 -6.02 9.12 10.23
CA GLY A 540 -6.34 7.71 10.04
C GLY A 540 -7.75 7.36 10.52
N PHE A 541 -7.90 6.22 11.19
CA PHE A 541 -9.20 5.79 11.73
C PHE A 541 -9.67 6.53 12.99
N ASP A 542 -8.96 7.55 13.44
CA ASP A 542 -9.50 8.54 14.37
C ASP A 542 -10.47 9.53 13.70
N CYS A 543 -10.64 9.46 12.39
CA CYS A 543 -11.61 10.25 11.64
C CYS A 543 -13.06 9.97 12.08
N ALA A 544 -13.94 10.98 11.88
CA ALA A 544 -15.34 10.90 12.30
C ALA A 544 -16.11 9.77 11.61
N ARG A 545 -15.85 9.54 10.31
CA ARG A 545 -16.52 8.49 9.52
C ARG A 545 -16.16 7.09 10.03
N ALA A 546 -14.91 6.82 10.35
CA ALA A 546 -14.50 5.52 10.88
C ALA A 546 -15.14 5.27 12.25
N LYS A 547 -15.08 6.25 13.15
CA LYS A 547 -15.71 6.17 14.49
C LYS A 547 -17.22 5.93 14.44
N ALA A 548 -17.89 6.41 13.39
CA ALA A 548 -19.32 6.17 13.19
C ALA A 548 -19.63 4.76 12.65
N LEU A 549 -18.66 4.09 12.03
CA LEU A 549 -18.85 2.79 11.38
C LEU A 549 -18.37 1.62 12.23
N PHE A 550 -17.32 1.78 13.02
CA PHE A 550 -16.75 0.70 13.84
C PHE A 550 -15.82 1.25 14.93
N ALA A 551 -15.41 0.39 15.87
CA ALA A 551 -14.35 0.70 16.83
C ALA A 551 -12.99 0.22 16.28
N PRO A 552 -12.11 1.13 15.84
CA PRO A 552 -10.79 0.75 15.34
C PRO A 552 -9.92 0.15 16.46
N ALA A 553 -9.20 -0.92 16.15
CA ALA A 553 -8.32 -1.59 17.10
C ALA A 553 -6.95 -0.91 17.22
N THR A 554 -6.52 -0.20 16.18
CA THR A 554 -5.16 0.34 16.03
C THR A 554 -5.08 1.87 16.14
N GLY A 555 -6.20 2.55 16.40
CA GLY A 555 -6.24 4.02 16.46
C GLY A 555 -5.93 4.67 15.11
N ALA A 556 -5.07 5.67 15.09
CA ALA A 556 -4.70 6.38 13.87
C ALA A 556 -3.87 5.53 12.89
N TRP A 557 -3.14 4.55 13.38
CA TRP A 557 -2.29 3.72 12.52
C TRP A 557 -3.10 2.70 11.71
N MET A 558 -2.86 2.67 10.43
CA MET A 558 -3.48 1.71 9.50
C MET A 558 -2.41 0.82 8.89
N ASP A 559 -2.53 -0.47 9.13
CA ASP A 559 -1.73 -1.44 8.42
C ASP A 559 -2.40 -1.76 7.08
N LYS A 560 -1.77 -1.32 6.00
CA LYS A 560 -2.21 -1.56 4.63
C LYS A 560 -1.37 -2.61 3.92
N TYR A 561 -0.36 -3.14 4.62
CA TYR A 561 0.51 -4.14 4.06
C TYR A 561 -0.20 -5.51 4.03
N ALA A 562 -0.25 -6.11 2.85
CA ALA A 562 -0.90 -7.40 2.67
C ALA A 562 -0.16 -8.53 3.41
N GLY A 563 -0.91 -9.44 4.00
CA GLY A 563 -0.38 -10.61 4.70
C GLY A 563 0.10 -10.33 6.12
N VAL A 564 0.24 -9.08 6.51
CA VAL A 564 0.46 -8.73 7.91
C VAL A 564 -0.91 -8.59 8.56
N VAL A 565 -1.36 -9.63 9.21
CA VAL A 565 -2.60 -9.57 9.99
C VAL A 565 -2.23 -9.08 11.38
N PRO A 566 -2.59 -7.84 11.76
CA PRO A 566 -2.33 -7.33 13.10
C PRO A 566 -2.98 -8.26 14.12
N GLY A 567 -2.21 -8.76 15.06
CA GLY A 567 -2.74 -9.53 16.18
C GLY A 567 -2.91 -11.02 15.96
N LEU A 568 -2.21 -11.66 15.03
CA LEU A 568 -1.89 -13.09 15.17
C LEU A 568 -1.02 -13.27 16.43
N THR A 569 -1.56 -12.85 17.57
CA THR A 569 -1.06 -13.30 18.86
C THR A 569 -1.21 -14.81 18.88
N ARG A 570 -0.21 -15.48 19.43
CA ARG A 570 -0.10 -16.95 19.57
C ARG A 570 -1.31 -17.65 20.21
N ASN A 571 -2.32 -16.92 20.61
CA ASN A 571 -3.60 -17.43 21.07
C ASN A 571 -4.48 -17.62 19.84
N HIS A 572 -4.57 -18.84 19.37
CA HIS A 572 -5.34 -19.36 18.24
C HIS A 572 -6.85 -19.02 18.21
N GLN A 573 -7.28 -18.02 18.96
CA GLN A 573 -8.70 -17.67 19.10
C GLN A 573 -9.22 -16.71 18.02
N ASN A 574 -8.33 -16.11 17.20
CA ASN A 574 -8.74 -15.38 16.02
C ASN A 574 -7.69 -15.53 14.90
N PRO A 575 -7.61 -16.70 14.25
CA PRO A 575 -6.61 -16.97 13.20
C PRO A 575 -6.82 -16.11 11.94
N LEU A 576 -7.90 -15.37 11.86
CA LEU A 576 -8.34 -14.61 10.70
C LEU A 576 -8.56 -13.14 11.06
N GLY A 577 -7.68 -12.53 11.86
CA GLY A 577 -7.76 -11.12 12.21
C GLY A 577 -7.93 -10.24 10.96
N LYS A 578 -9.09 -9.60 10.83
CA LYS A 578 -9.38 -8.64 9.75
C LYS A 578 -8.65 -7.34 10.08
N SER A 579 -7.95 -6.77 9.09
CA SER A 579 -7.32 -5.46 9.28
C SER A 579 -8.39 -4.38 9.44
N ASP A 580 -8.07 -3.28 10.10
CA ASP A 580 -9.00 -2.18 10.26
C ASP A 580 -9.39 -1.54 8.91
N VAL A 581 -8.51 -1.58 7.91
CA VAL A 581 -8.84 -1.13 6.53
C VAL A 581 -9.93 -2.02 5.92
N GLN A 582 -9.85 -3.34 6.09
CA GLN A 582 -10.86 -4.29 5.62
C GLN A 582 -12.19 -4.08 6.33
N ARG A 583 -12.17 -3.92 7.66
CA ARG A 583 -13.36 -3.64 8.48
C ARG A 583 -14.01 -2.31 8.09
N PHE A 584 -13.20 -1.28 7.87
CA PHE A 584 -13.69 0.02 7.39
C PHE A 584 -14.39 -0.10 6.04
N ALA A 585 -13.73 -0.71 5.04
CA ALA A 585 -14.29 -0.88 3.70
C ALA A 585 -15.59 -1.70 3.74
N TRP A 586 -15.62 -2.78 4.54
CA TRP A 586 -16.82 -3.59 4.72
C TRP A 586 -17.98 -2.78 5.29
N ASN A 587 -17.78 -2.12 6.44
CA ASN A 587 -18.86 -1.36 7.09
C ASN A 587 -19.31 -0.17 6.24
N PHE A 588 -18.37 0.49 5.54
CA PHE A 588 -18.70 1.59 4.64
C PHE A 588 -19.58 1.11 3.50
N LEU A 589 -19.17 0.06 2.79
CA LEU A 589 -19.92 -0.49 1.66
C LEU A 589 -21.26 -1.05 2.10
N ALA A 590 -21.32 -1.76 3.22
CA ALA A 590 -22.57 -2.26 3.79
C ALA A 590 -23.55 -1.11 4.09
N ASN A 591 -23.07 -0.04 4.74
CA ASN A 591 -23.92 1.13 5.02
C ASN A 591 -24.36 1.87 3.73
N ALA A 592 -23.48 1.95 2.72
CA ALA A 592 -23.78 2.64 1.47
C ALA A 592 -24.79 1.89 0.61
N THR A 593 -24.66 0.56 0.51
CA THR A 593 -25.42 -0.28 -0.43
C THR A 593 -26.60 -1.02 0.22
N ALA A 594 -26.75 -0.99 1.56
CA ALA A 594 -27.83 -1.65 2.25
C ALA A 594 -29.20 -1.17 1.74
N ASP A 595 -30.12 -2.10 1.56
CA ASP A 595 -31.51 -1.80 1.30
C ASP A 595 -32.12 -1.27 2.60
N ARG A 596 -32.45 0.02 2.64
CA ARG A 596 -33.19 0.62 3.73
C ARG A 596 -34.67 0.37 3.46
N GLY A 597 -35.10 -0.90 3.53
CA GLY A 597 -36.47 -1.32 3.34
C GLY A 597 -37.44 -0.45 4.14
N GLY A 598 -38.59 -0.18 3.54
CA GLY A 598 -39.62 0.65 4.13
C GLY A 598 -40.08 0.17 5.50
N ASP A 599 -40.88 0.97 6.14
CA ASP A 599 -41.47 1.04 7.49
C ASP A 599 -41.76 -0.26 8.30
N ASP A 600 -41.36 -1.41 7.87
CA ASP A 600 -41.60 -2.70 8.52
C ASP A 600 -40.55 -3.10 9.56
N GLY A 601 -39.78 -2.15 10.04
CA GLY A 601 -39.01 -2.31 11.30
C GLY A 601 -37.83 -3.27 11.23
N MET A 602 -37.44 -3.78 10.08
CA MET A 602 -36.40 -4.78 9.92
C MET A 602 -35.25 -4.35 9.02
N SER A 603 -34.58 -3.31 9.29
CA SER A 603 -33.15 -3.17 8.98
C SER A 603 -32.65 -1.74 9.14
N SER A 604 -32.57 -1.26 10.36
CA SER A 604 -31.52 -0.31 10.63
C SER A 604 -30.21 -1.10 10.62
N PHE A 605 -29.40 -0.97 9.56
CA PHE A 605 -28.00 -1.38 9.64
C PHE A 605 -27.40 -0.73 10.88
N LYS A 606 -27.16 -1.54 11.89
CA LYS A 606 -26.47 -1.10 13.10
C LYS A 606 -25.02 -1.50 12.91
N PRO A 607 -24.11 -0.55 12.72
CA PRO A 607 -22.70 -0.88 12.60
C PRO A 607 -22.25 -1.60 13.87
N CYS A 608 -21.49 -2.68 13.70
CA CYS A 608 -20.89 -3.34 14.84
C CYS A 608 -19.86 -2.41 15.47
N VAL A 609 -20.09 -2.01 16.72
CA VAL A 609 -19.18 -1.11 17.47
C VAL A 609 -18.04 -1.88 18.12
N SER A 610 -18.15 -3.22 18.23
CA SER A 610 -17.10 -4.08 18.74
C SER A 610 -17.03 -5.41 17.98
N GLN A 611 -15.88 -6.08 18.05
CA GLN A 611 -15.72 -7.41 17.45
C GLN A 611 -16.63 -8.46 18.11
N GLU A 612 -16.96 -8.27 19.37
CA GLU A 612 -17.85 -9.14 20.11
C GLU A 612 -19.30 -8.99 19.64
N GLU A 613 -19.73 -7.75 19.34
CA GLU A 613 -21.06 -7.45 18.79
C GLU A 613 -21.24 -8.01 17.38
N CYS A 614 -20.16 -7.98 16.55
CA CYS A 614 -20.17 -8.59 15.22
C CYS A 614 -20.22 -10.13 15.28
N SER A 615 -19.61 -10.74 16.29
CA SER A 615 -19.61 -12.21 16.45
C SER A 615 -20.89 -12.75 17.08
N LEU A 616 -21.56 -11.97 17.93
CA LEU A 616 -22.83 -12.36 18.56
C LEU A 616 -24.01 -12.33 17.57
N GLY A 617 -23.95 -11.52 16.52
CA GLY A 617 -24.96 -11.51 15.44
C GLY A 617 -24.98 -12.76 14.56
N ALA A 618 -23.92 -13.60 14.61
CA ALA A 618 -23.82 -14.82 13.82
C ALA A 618 -24.69 -15.99 14.36
N GLY A 619 -25.17 -15.90 15.63
CA GLY A 619 -25.91 -16.98 16.29
C GLY A 619 -27.44 -16.98 16.08
N ASP A 620 -28.04 -15.83 15.79
CA ASP A 620 -29.51 -15.67 15.80
C ASP A 620 -30.13 -15.22 14.47
N GLY A 621 -29.57 -15.59 13.32
CA GLY A 621 -30.18 -15.29 12.01
C GLY A 621 -30.26 -13.80 11.68
N GLY A 622 -29.61 -12.94 12.44
CA GLY A 622 -29.48 -11.51 12.23
C GLY A 622 -28.42 -11.18 11.19
N ASN A 623 -28.79 -10.32 10.25
CA ASN A 623 -28.00 -9.82 9.14
C ASN A 623 -26.55 -9.47 9.50
N GLN A 624 -25.61 -10.23 8.95
CA GLN A 624 -24.22 -9.82 8.77
C GLN A 624 -24.05 -9.15 7.42
#